data_8e43471423c59cac8cfc9d9d78ab77aa
#
_entry.id   8e43471423c59cac8cfc9d9d78ab77aa
#
_cell.length_a   1.000
_cell.length_b   1.000
_cell.length_c   1.000
_cell.angle_alpha   90.00
_cell.angle_beta   90.00
_cell.angle_gamma   90.00
#
_symmetry.space_group_name_H-M   'P 1'
#
loop_
_entity.id
_entity.type
_entity.pdbx_description
1 polymer ?
#
loop_
_entity_poly.entity_id
_entity_poly.type
_entity_poly.pdbx_seq_one_letter_code
_entity_poly.pdbx_strand_id
1 'polypeptide(L)'
;MALQRNREVYRSLNIKNRVLRDVSKRSTTTEIFGRKIAMPYAISPTASAGLMCDGGEVALAKAAARMGVPCTVATNSLTPMEEIVEAADGNLWFQLYMWVDKNLRMAFVERIKAAGFDTLLVTVDGSVGANREHDRKSGYTMPLRYTPKLIAGVLTNPGWCLRVLAPQYLKRGPFRKANYPAEFSSKLTDKPTDHDLTKPDTQCWDDIKRIRDVWPGHMLVKGLQSWEDVVLAADNGMDG
;
A
#
# COMPACT_ATOMS: atom_id res chain seq x y z
N MET A 1 -1.21 -15.76 -18.22
CA MET A 1 -0.42 -16.77 -17.50
C MET A 1 -0.35 -16.54 -15.99
N ALA A 2 0.20 -15.45 -15.47
CA ALA A 2 0.35 -15.24 -14.01
C ALA A 2 -0.99 -15.28 -13.24
N LEU A 3 -2.03 -14.59 -13.71
CA LEU A 3 -3.35 -14.60 -13.08
C LEU A 3 -3.97 -16.02 -13.03
N GLN A 4 -3.75 -16.81 -14.07
CA GLN A 4 -4.25 -18.20 -14.14
C GLN A 4 -3.48 -19.07 -13.13
N ARG A 5 -2.14 -18.98 -13.07
CA ARG A 5 -1.33 -19.69 -12.11
C ARG A 5 -1.69 -19.39 -10.66
N ASN A 6 -1.93 -18.10 -10.35
CA ASN A 6 -2.36 -17.69 -9.01
C ASN A 6 -3.69 -18.36 -8.58
N ARG A 7 -4.59 -18.64 -9.54
CA ARG A 7 -5.82 -19.39 -9.25
C ARG A 7 -5.60 -20.90 -9.15
N GLU A 8 -4.73 -21.44 -9.99
CA GLU A 8 -4.41 -22.88 -10.02
C GLU A 8 -3.74 -23.35 -8.74
N VAL A 9 -2.84 -22.54 -8.15
CA VAL A 9 -2.19 -22.85 -6.86
C VAL A 9 -3.23 -23.13 -5.77
N TYR A 10 -4.28 -22.30 -5.66
CA TYR A 10 -5.33 -22.55 -4.66
C TYR A 10 -6.13 -23.82 -4.92
N ARG A 11 -6.28 -24.24 -6.19
CA ARG A 11 -6.94 -25.50 -6.55
C ARG A 11 -6.10 -26.74 -6.23
N SER A 12 -4.78 -26.59 -6.19
CA SER A 12 -3.87 -27.69 -5.85
C SER A 12 -3.72 -27.91 -4.35
N LEU A 13 -4.19 -26.95 -3.51
CA LEU A 13 -4.12 -27.06 -2.06
C LEU A 13 -5.35 -27.80 -1.52
N ASN A 14 -5.10 -28.91 -0.84
CA ASN A 14 -6.14 -29.71 -0.17
C ASN A 14 -6.01 -29.58 1.34
N ILE A 15 -7.12 -29.22 2.00
CA ILE A 15 -7.18 -29.19 3.46
C ILE A 15 -7.57 -30.58 3.94
N LYS A 16 -6.66 -31.27 4.65
CA LYS A 16 -6.95 -32.55 5.28
C LYS A 16 -7.60 -32.33 6.63
N ASN A 17 -8.90 -32.62 6.72
CA ASN A 17 -9.65 -32.51 7.98
C ASN A 17 -9.18 -33.57 8.99
N ARG A 18 -9.11 -33.19 10.26
CA ARG A 18 -8.93 -34.09 11.39
C ARG A 18 -10.23 -34.13 12.17
N VAL A 19 -10.80 -35.31 12.34
CA VAL A 19 -12.07 -35.54 13.08
C VAL A 19 -11.85 -35.93 14.54
N LEU A 20 -12.88 -35.84 15.35
CA LEU A 20 -12.90 -36.24 16.75
C LEU A 20 -11.84 -35.52 17.62
N ARG A 21 -11.59 -34.24 17.29
CA ARG A 21 -10.76 -33.37 18.10
C ARG A 21 -11.61 -32.26 18.70
N ASP A 22 -11.43 -32.04 19.99
CA ASP A 22 -12.05 -30.89 20.65
C ASP A 22 -11.47 -29.60 20.11
N VAL A 23 -12.33 -28.80 19.49
CA VAL A 23 -12.01 -27.47 18.91
C VAL A 23 -12.81 -26.36 19.60
N SER A 24 -13.39 -26.61 20.75
CA SER A 24 -14.21 -25.65 21.48
C SER A 24 -13.43 -24.41 21.90
N LYS A 25 -12.11 -24.54 22.12
CA LYS A 25 -11.20 -23.46 22.49
C LYS A 25 -10.37 -22.92 21.30
N ARG A 26 -10.83 -23.15 20.07
CA ARG A 26 -10.09 -22.62 18.88
C ARG A 26 -10.01 -21.10 18.92
N SER A 27 -8.86 -20.58 18.53
CA SER A 27 -8.61 -19.13 18.39
C SER A 27 -7.86 -18.86 17.10
N THR A 28 -8.14 -17.73 16.47
CA THR A 28 -7.36 -17.20 15.35
C THR A 28 -6.31 -16.20 15.81
N THR A 29 -6.32 -15.85 17.10
CA THR A 29 -5.38 -14.90 17.67
C THR A 29 -3.95 -15.40 17.51
N THR A 30 -3.07 -14.53 17.05
CA THR A 30 -1.64 -14.78 16.92
C THR A 30 -0.86 -13.52 17.30
N GLU A 31 0.45 -13.58 17.19
CA GLU A 31 1.35 -12.46 17.46
C GLU A 31 2.21 -12.17 16.24
N ILE A 32 2.41 -10.90 15.95
CA ILE A 32 3.34 -10.42 14.93
C ILE A 32 4.12 -9.23 15.50
N PHE A 33 5.44 -9.30 15.43
CA PHE A 33 6.35 -8.27 15.96
C PHE A 33 6.04 -7.86 17.41
N GLY A 34 5.81 -8.85 18.29
CA GLY A 34 5.49 -8.61 19.69
C GLY A 34 4.09 -8.06 19.95
N ARG A 35 3.27 -7.84 18.92
CA ARG A 35 1.89 -7.38 19.04
C ARG A 35 0.89 -8.50 18.80
N LYS A 36 -0.05 -8.66 19.74
CA LYS A 36 -1.17 -9.58 19.59
C LYS A 36 -2.14 -9.05 18.56
N ILE A 37 -2.51 -9.90 17.60
CA ILE A 37 -3.52 -9.60 16.57
C ILE A 37 -4.64 -10.64 16.61
N ALA A 38 -5.85 -10.24 16.22
CA ALA A 38 -7.03 -11.08 16.32
C ALA A 38 -7.01 -12.29 15.37
N MET A 39 -6.31 -12.18 14.27
CA MET A 39 -6.15 -13.25 13.27
C MET A 39 -4.88 -13.01 12.44
N PRO A 40 -4.26 -14.04 11.83
CA PRO A 40 -3.06 -13.92 11.02
C PRO A 40 -3.38 -13.26 9.67
N TYR A 41 -3.78 -12.01 9.71
CA TYR A 41 -4.24 -11.23 8.58
C TYR A 41 -3.78 -9.77 8.71
N ALA A 42 -3.42 -9.15 7.59
CA ALA A 42 -3.12 -7.73 7.51
C ALA A 42 -3.76 -7.13 6.25
N ILE A 43 -4.23 -5.89 6.32
CA ILE A 43 -4.71 -5.18 5.14
C ILE A 43 -3.50 -4.72 4.33
N SER A 44 -3.41 -5.22 3.10
CA SER A 44 -2.35 -4.87 2.15
C SER A 44 -2.37 -3.38 1.78
N PRO A 45 -1.22 -2.80 1.40
CA PRO A 45 -1.17 -1.43 0.95
C PRO A 45 -2.00 -1.25 -0.33
N THR A 46 -3.01 -0.41 -0.23
CA THR A 46 -3.93 -0.10 -1.34
C THR A 46 -3.80 1.37 -1.70
N ALA A 47 -3.26 1.63 -2.88
CA ALA A 47 -3.15 2.99 -3.40
C ALA A 47 -4.53 3.53 -3.81
N SER A 48 -4.74 4.82 -3.57
CA SER A 48 -5.91 5.54 -4.09
C SER A 48 -7.27 4.98 -3.65
N ALA A 49 -7.37 4.42 -2.44
CA ALA A 49 -8.63 3.92 -1.89
C ALA A 49 -9.71 5.03 -1.81
N GLY A 50 -9.28 6.30 -1.68
CA GLY A 50 -10.14 7.47 -1.74
C GLY A 50 -10.92 7.63 -3.04
N LEU A 51 -10.51 6.97 -4.14
CA LEU A 51 -11.32 6.94 -5.37
C LEU A 51 -12.55 6.01 -5.27
N MET A 52 -12.51 5.05 -4.37
CA MET A 52 -13.62 4.10 -4.16
C MET A 52 -14.61 4.62 -3.11
N CYS A 53 -14.12 5.28 -2.08
CA CYS A 53 -14.91 5.79 -0.96
C CYS A 53 -14.28 7.09 -0.44
N ASP A 54 -15.08 8.11 -0.09
CA ASP A 54 -14.57 9.33 0.58
C ASP A 54 -13.84 8.93 1.86
N GLY A 55 -12.57 9.35 1.98
CA GLY A 55 -11.72 8.94 3.09
C GLY A 55 -11.42 7.43 3.15
N GLY A 56 -11.34 6.76 1.99
CA GLY A 56 -11.20 5.30 1.89
C GLY A 56 -10.02 4.73 2.67
N GLU A 57 -8.89 5.40 2.69
CA GLU A 57 -7.71 5.01 3.47
C GLU A 57 -7.99 5.05 4.98
N VAL A 58 -8.64 6.11 5.45
CA VAL A 58 -9.07 6.25 6.85
C VAL A 58 -10.10 5.19 7.22
N ALA A 59 -11.04 4.91 6.31
CA ALA A 59 -12.06 3.87 6.52
C ALA A 59 -11.43 2.48 6.67
N LEU A 60 -10.43 2.14 5.82
CA LEU A 60 -9.67 0.90 5.92
C LEU A 60 -8.91 0.80 7.24
N ALA A 61 -8.21 1.86 7.64
CA ALA A 61 -7.46 1.90 8.89
C ALA A 61 -8.38 1.71 10.12
N LYS A 62 -9.51 2.41 10.15
CA LYS A 62 -10.52 2.24 11.22
C LYS A 62 -11.14 0.83 11.24
N ALA A 63 -11.40 0.25 10.07
CA ALA A 63 -11.91 -1.12 10.00
C ALA A 63 -10.89 -2.13 10.52
N ALA A 64 -9.62 -1.99 10.15
CA ALA A 64 -8.52 -2.82 10.64
C ALA A 64 -8.38 -2.72 12.17
N ALA A 65 -8.39 -1.50 12.72
CA ALA A 65 -8.34 -1.26 14.15
C ALA A 65 -9.48 -1.97 14.90
N ARG A 66 -10.72 -1.85 14.40
CA ARG A 66 -11.89 -2.56 14.97
C ARG A 66 -11.77 -4.07 14.91
N MET A 67 -11.15 -4.59 13.86
CA MET A 67 -10.94 -6.02 13.67
C MET A 67 -9.68 -6.54 14.38
N GLY A 68 -8.87 -5.67 14.99
CA GLY A 68 -7.64 -6.04 15.67
C GLY A 68 -6.58 -6.62 14.73
N VAL A 69 -6.48 -6.12 13.50
CA VAL A 69 -5.49 -6.55 12.50
C VAL A 69 -4.67 -5.35 12.01
N PRO A 70 -3.43 -5.57 11.53
CA PRO A 70 -2.62 -4.51 10.93
C PRO A 70 -3.22 -3.95 9.64
N CYS A 71 -3.00 -2.66 9.40
CA CYS A 71 -3.33 -2.00 8.13
C CYS A 71 -2.11 -1.27 7.56
N THR A 72 -1.79 -1.53 6.30
CA THR A 72 -0.66 -0.90 5.64
C THR A 72 -1.10 0.31 4.83
N VAL A 73 -0.60 1.48 5.20
CA VAL A 73 -0.79 2.74 4.46
C VAL A 73 0.17 2.77 3.28
N ALA A 74 -0.31 3.16 2.10
CA ALA A 74 0.49 3.17 0.89
C ALA A 74 1.15 4.54 0.65
N THR A 75 2.36 4.56 0.07
CA THR A 75 3.00 5.78 -0.44
C THR A 75 2.05 6.60 -1.34
N ASN A 76 1.31 5.93 -2.20
CA ASN A 76 0.37 6.54 -3.15
C ASN A 76 -1.05 6.72 -2.58
N SER A 77 -1.18 6.89 -1.28
CA SER A 77 -2.44 7.28 -0.62
C SER A 77 -2.92 8.66 -1.10
N LEU A 78 -4.23 8.85 -1.17
CA LEU A 78 -4.88 10.14 -1.44
C LEU A 78 -5.18 10.92 -0.17
N THR A 79 -5.02 10.27 0.98
CA THR A 79 -5.11 10.89 2.31
C THR A 79 -3.72 10.97 2.92
N PRO A 80 -3.31 12.10 3.53
CA PRO A 80 -2.04 12.21 4.23
C PRO A 80 -1.90 11.13 5.31
N MET A 81 -0.71 10.57 5.46
CA MET A 81 -0.47 9.53 6.46
C MET A 81 -0.72 10.02 7.88
N GLU A 82 -0.43 11.28 8.16
CA GLU A 82 -0.68 11.91 9.46
C GLU A 82 -2.19 11.92 9.81
N GLU A 83 -3.04 12.27 8.84
CA GLU A 83 -4.50 12.25 9.01
C GLU A 83 -5.01 10.82 9.27
N ILE A 84 -4.39 9.81 8.62
CA ILE A 84 -4.77 8.40 8.83
C ILE A 84 -4.40 7.95 10.23
N VAL A 85 -3.19 8.29 10.70
CA VAL A 85 -2.71 7.97 12.05
C VAL A 85 -3.58 8.64 13.11
N GLU A 86 -3.90 9.93 12.94
CA GLU A 86 -4.76 10.66 13.87
C GLU A 86 -6.18 10.09 13.93
N ALA A 87 -6.69 9.63 12.79
CA ALA A 87 -8.06 9.13 12.68
C ALA A 87 -8.25 7.69 13.16
N ALA A 88 -7.20 6.87 13.23
CA ALA A 88 -7.31 5.44 13.51
C ALA A 88 -6.28 5.00 14.57
N ASP A 89 -6.78 4.68 15.76
CA ASP A 89 -6.00 4.07 16.84
C ASP A 89 -5.85 2.56 16.57
N GLY A 90 -4.81 2.18 15.80
CA GLY A 90 -4.60 0.81 15.36
C GLY A 90 -3.14 0.45 15.07
N ASN A 91 -2.90 -0.80 14.70
CA ASN A 91 -1.60 -1.26 14.25
C ASN A 91 -1.40 -0.84 12.78
N LEU A 92 -0.76 0.31 12.57
CA LEU A 92 -0.54 0.87 11.24
C LEU A 92 0.89 0.62 10.79
N TRP A 93 1.02 0.07 9.58
CA TRP A 93 2.28 -0.12 8.87
C TRP A 93 2.33 0.85 7.70
N PHE A 94 3.54 1.18 7.23
CA PHE A 94 3.69 2.04 6.07
C PHE A 94 4.40 1.32 4.93
N GLN A 95 3.83 1.38 3.71
CA GLN A 95 4.47 0.85 2.52
C GLN A 95 5.22 1.97 1.79
N LEU A 96 6.52 1.76 1.63
CA LEU A 96 7.45 2.66 0.98
C LEU A 96 7.74 2.20 -0.47
N TYR A 97 7.53 3.09 -1.43
CA TYR A 97 8.25 3.06 -2.70
C TYR A 97 9.52 3.90 -2.54
N MET A 98 10.66 3.30 -2.79
CA MET A 98 11.93 4.01 -2.71
C MET A 98 12.05 5.01 -3.86
N TRP A 99 12.26 6.27 -3.54
CA TRP A 99 12.56 7.28 -4.53
C TRP A 99 14.03 7.23 -4.93
N VAL A 100 14.34 7.64 -6.18
CA VAL A 100 15.70 7.65 -6.73
C VAL A 100 16.58 8.67 -6.00
N ASP A 101 16.02 9.86 -5.75
CA ASP A 101 16.70 10.88 -4.96
C ASP A 101 16.87 10.41 -3.51
N LYS A 102 18.14 10.24 -3.11
CA LYS A 102 18.48 9.71 -1.79
C LYS A 102 18.09 10.64 -0.65
N ASN A 103 18.22 11.95 -0.85
CA ASN A 103 17.90 12.94 0.19
C ASN A 103 16.39 13.01 0.43
N LEU A 104 15.61 13.08 -0.66
CA LEU A 104 14.15 13.06 -0.56
C LEU A 104 13.64 11.74 0.03
N ARG A 105 14.25 10.62 -0.35
CA ARG A 105 13.93 9.31 0.22
C ARG A 105 14.17 9.27 1.73
N MET A 106 15.34 9.73 2.19
CA MET A 106 15.66 9.74 3.61
C MET A 106 14.77 10.71 4.39
N ALA A 107 14.51 11.90 3.86
CA ALA A 107 13.56 12.85 4.45
C ALA A 107 12.14 12.25 4.55
N PHE A 108 11.73 11.45 3.57
CA PHE A 108 10.43 10.75 3.61
C PHE A 108 10.40 9.66 4.67
N VAL A 109 11.48 8.87 4.81
CA VAL A 109 11.61 7.86 5.87
C VAL A 109 11.52 8.51 7.26
N GLU A 110 12.21 9.64 7.47
CA GLU A 110 12.10 10.38 8.74
C GLU A 110 10.69 10.94 8.98
N ARG A 111 10.00 11.40 7.94
CA ARG A 111 8.60 11.84 8.06
C ARG A 111 7.67 10.68 8.44
N ILE A 112 7.85 9.49 7.85
CA ILE A 112 7.07 8.29 8.19
C ILE A 112 7.29 7.92 9.67
N LYS A 113 8.55 7.95 10.12
CA LYS A 113 8.91 7.70 11.51
C LYS A 113 8.30 8.75 12.46
N ALA A 114 8.39 10.03 12.11
CA ALA A 114 7.80 11.13 12.87
C ALA A 114 6.27 11.04 12.95
N ALA A 115 5.61 10.49 11.93
CA ALA A 115 4.17 10.23 11.94
C ALA A 115 3.76 9.08 12.89
N GLY A 116 4.72 8.32 13.45
CA GLY A 116 4.45 7.28 14.46
C GLY A 116 4.30 5.87 13.92
N PHE A 117 4.69 5.62 12.67
CA PHE A 117 4.75 4.25 12.16
C PHE A 117 5.96 3.50 12.74
N ASP A 118 5.74 2.27 13.17
CA ASP A 118 6.80 1.40 13.70
C ASP A 118 7.20 0.26 12.75
N THR A 119 6.41 0.02 11.71
CA THR A 119 6.64 -1.03 10.73
C THR A 119 6.68 -0.46 9.32
N LEU A 120 7.79 -0.67 8.63
CA LEU A 120 8.03 -0.20 7.26
C LEU A 120 8.05 -1.37 6.28
N LEU A 121 7.26 -1.29 5.21
CA LEU A 121 7.15 -2.28 4.15
C LEU A 121 7.79 -1.73 2.87
N VAL A 122 9.05 -2.07 2.59
CA VAL A 122 9.76 -1.57 1.40
C VAL A 122 9.41 -2.41 0.19
N THR A 123 8.88 -1.77 -0.85
CA THR A 123 8.48 -2.45 -2.09
C THR A 123 9.60 -2.41 -3.12
N VAL A 124 10.02 -3.59 -3.60
CA VAL A 124 11.18 -3.75 -4.51
C VAL A 124 10.85 -4.37 -5.86
N ASP A 125 9.61 -4.80 -6.09
CA ASP A 125 9.16 -5.48 -7.32
C ASP A 125 8.75 -4.54 -8.45
N GLY A 126 9.08 -3.26 -8.34
CA GLY A 126 8.66 -2.22 -9.27
C GLY A 126 9.71 -1.77 -10.29
N SER A 127 10.79 -2.50 -10.50
CA SER A 127 11.91 -2.11 -11.39
C SER A 127 11.51 -1.87 -12.85
N VAL A 128 10.46 -2.53 -13.32
CA VAL A 128 9.89 -2.32 -14.66
C VAL A 128 8.40 -2.00 -14.55
N GLY A 129 7.97 -0.97 -15.29
CA GLY A 129 6.57 -0.58 -15.34
C GLY A 129 5.66 -1.70 -15.82
N ALA A 130 4.62 -2.04 -15.05
CA ALA A 130 3.69 -3.09 -15.40
C ALA A 130 2.87 -2.76 -16.66
N ASN A 131 2.77 -3.69 -17.60
CA ASN A 131 1.86 -3.59 -18.74
C ASN A 131 0.43 -3.95 -18.31
N ARG A 132 -0.30 -2.97 -17.78
CA ARG A 132 -1.67 -3.14 -17.30
C ARG A 132 -2.68 -3.07 -18.46
N GLU A 133 -2.78 -4.14 -19.24
CA GLU A 133 -3.68 -4.20 -20.39
C GLU A 133 -5.15 -4.00 -20.01
N HIS A 134 -5.56 -4.50 -18.85
CA HIS A 134 -6.92 -4.33 -18.35
C HIS A 134 -7.27 -2.85 -18.13
N ASP A 135 -6.35 -2.10 -17.52
CA ASP A 135 -6.53 -0.66 -17.27
C ASP A 135 -6.65 0.10 -18.60
N ARG A 136 -5.80 -0.23 -19.58
CA ARG A 136 -5.89 0.35 -20.93
C ARG A 136 -7.23 0.03 -21.61
N LYS A 137 -7.71 -1.21 -21.53
CA LYS A 137 -9.00 -1.64 -22.12
C LYS A 137 -10.18 -0.96 -21.42
N SER A 138 -10.11 -0.75 -20.11
CA SER A 138 -11.15 -0.04 -19.34
C SER A 138 -11.15 1.47 -19.57
N GLY A 139 -10.05 2.03 -20.11
CA GLY A 139 -9.85 3.48 -20.28
C GLY A 139 -9.30 4.15 -19.05
N TYR A 140 -8.89 3.39 -18.01
CA TYR A 140 -8.20 3.91 -16.85
C TYR A 140 -6.73 4.11 -17.18
N THR A 141 -6.24 5.32 -17.02
CA THR A 141 -4.84 5.69 -17.28
C THR A 141 -4.30 6.54 -16.13
N MET A 142 -3.00 6.45 -15.88
CA MET A 142 -2.31 7.37 -15.00
C MET A 142 -1.24 8.11 -15.83
N PRO A 143 -1.35 9.43 -16.00
CA PRO A 143 -2.40 10.32 -15.46
C PRO A 143 -3.79 10.04 -16.04
N LEU A 144 -4.82 10.38 -15.24
CA LEU A 144 -6.21 10.28 -15.68
C LEU A 144 -6.45 11.23 -16.86
N ARG A 145 -6.94 10.69 -17.97
CA ARG A 145 -7.31 11.49 -19.15
C ARG A 145 -8.82 11.62 -19.25
N TYR A 146 -9.30 12.83 -19.51
CA TYR A 146 -10.72 13.09 -19.75
C TYR A 146 -11.14 12.53 -21.11
N THR A 147 -11.33 11.22 -21.19
CA THR A 147 -11.86 10.57 -22.39
C THR A 147 -13.38 10.60 -22.39
N PRO A 148 -14.07 10.56 -23.54
CA PRO A 148 -15.52 10.46 -23.60
C PRO A 148 -16.06 9.30 -22.77
N LYS A 149 -15.32 8.16 -22.73
CA LYS A 149 -15.68 6.98 -21.93
C LYS A 149 -15.61 7.27 -20.43
N LEU A 150 -14.58 7.97 -19.95
CA LEU A 150 -14.46 8.36 -18.55
C LEU A 150 -15.58 9.31 -18.16
N ILE A 151 -15.82 10.34 -18.99
CA ILE A 151 -16.89 11.32 -18.76
C ILE A 151 -18.27 10.63 -18.69
N ALA A 152 -18.56 9.76 -19.64
CA ALA A 152 -19.80 8.97 -19.63
C ALA A 152 -19.91 8.10 -18.37
N GLY A 153 -18.79 7.45 -17.96
CA GLY A 153 -18.74 6.67 -16.73
C GLY A 153 -19.03 7.50 -15.49
N VAL A 154 -18.52 8.72 -15.40
CA VAL A 154 -18.83 9.66 -14.30
C VAL A 154 -20.29 10.06 -14.33
N LEU A 155 -20.83 10.47 -15.47
CA LEU A 155 -22.22 10.92 -15.62
C LEU A 155 -23.25 9.83 -15.34
N THR A 156 -22.93 8.57 -15.69
CA THR A 156 -23.82 7.43 -15.44
C THR A 156 -23.74 6.89 -14.01
N ASN A 157 -22.84 7.42 -13.18
CA ASN A 157 -22.67 7.02 -11.77
C ASN A 157 -22.88 8.18 -10.78
N PRO A 158 -24.10 8.78 -10.73
CA PRO A 158 -24.36 9.94 -9.87
C PRO A 158 -24.14 9.64 -8.38
N GLY A 159 -24.36 8.40 -7.95
CA GLY A 159 -24.09 7.97 -6.59
C GLY A 159 -22.61 8.10 -6.19
N TRP A 160 -21.68 7.77 -7.10
CA TRP A 160 -20.26 7.98 -6.88
C TRP A 160 -19.91 9.47 -6.87
N CYS A 161 -20.47 10.24 -7.78
CA CYS A 161 -20.26 11.69 -7.84
C CYS A 161 -20.66 12.38 -6.52
N LEU A 162 -21.81 12.01 -5.95
CA LEU A 162 -22.31 12.61 -4.72
C LEU A 162 -21.60 12.10 -3.46
N ARG A 163 -21.18 10.82 -3.42
CA ARG A 163 -20.61 10.20 -2.21
C ARG A 163 -19.08 10.26 -2.16
N VAL A 164 -18.41 10.42 -3.30
CA VAL A 164 -16.95 10.41 -3.39
C VAL A 164 -16.42 11.71 -3.97
N LEU A 165 -16.82 12.04 -5.19
CA LEU A 165 -16.24 13.18 -5.91
C LEU A 165 -16.58 14.51 -5.24
N ALA A 166 -17.85 14.77 -4.95
CA ALA A 166 -18.28 16.03 -4.35
C ALA A 166 -17.70 16.27 -2.95
N PRO A 167 -17.76 15.30 -1.99
CA PRO A 167 -17.10 15.47 -0.70
C PRO A 167 -15.59 15.69 -0.81
N GLN A 168 -14.92 14.95 -1.70
CA GLN A 168 -13.48 15.11 -1.92
C GLN A 168 -13.16 16.56 -2.36
N TYR A 169 -13.85 17.06 -3.39
CA TYR A 169 -13.59 18.40 -3.91
C TYR A 169 -13.92 19.50 -2.91
N LEU A 170 -15.00 19.35 -2.14
CA LEU A 170 -15.42 20.33 -1.13
C LEU A 170 -14.48 20.37 0.08
N LYS A 171 -13.95 19.22 0.50
CA LYS A 171 -13.10 19.11 1.71
C LYS A 171 -11.61 19.25 1.41
N ARG A 172 -11.12 18.65 0.33
CA ARG A 172 -9.67 18.45 0.04
C ARG A 172 -9.24 18.96 -1.33
N GLY A 173 -10.18 19.38 -2.17
CA GLY A 173 -9.89 19.76 -3.56
C GLY A 173 -9.63 18.54 -4.46
N PRO A 174 -8.93 18.72 -5.57
CA PRO A 174 -8.68 17.66 -6.53
C PRO A 174 -7.85 16.52 -5.92
N PHE A 175 -8.08 15.28 -6.36
CA PHE A 175 -7.29 14.12 -5.96
C PHE A 175 -5.81 14.32 -6.26
N ARG A 176 -4.96 14.15 -5.24
CA ARG A 176 -3.51 14.27 -5.31
C ARG A 176 -2.85 13.11 -4.56
N LYS A 177 -1.59 12.82 -4.90
CA LYS A 177 -0.76 11.93 -4.09
C LYS A 177 -0.37 12.67 -2.80
N ALA A 178 -1.04 12.36 -1.70
CA ALA A 178 -0.98 13.17 -0.48
C ALA A 178 0.35 13.07 0.28
N ASN A 179 1.07 11.95 0.13
CA ASN A 179 2.33 11.71 0.84
C ASN A 179 3.57 12.23 0.11
N TYR A 180 3.42 12.70 -1.12
CA TYR A 180 4.54 13.25 -1.89
C TYR A 180 4.89 14.67 -1.44
N PRO A 181 6.16 15.10 -1.58
CA PRO A 181 6.53 16.49 -1.38
C PRO A 181 5.67 17.42 -2.24
N ALA A 182 5.43 18.65 -1.79
CA ALA A 182 4.50 19.57 -2.43
C ALA A 182 4.81 19.79 -3.93
N GLU A 183 6.08 19.86 -4.31
CA GLU A 183 6.57 19.99 -5.68
C GLU A 183 6.26 18.80 -6.60
N PHE A 184 6.09 17.60 -6.01
CA PHE A 184 5.77 16.35 -6.71
C PHE A 184 4.34 15.86 -6.45
N SER A 185 3.59 16.55 -5.62
CA SER A 185 2.18 16.25 -5.30
C SER A 185 1.26 16.73 -6.43
N SER A 186 1.40 16.12 -7.61
CA SER A 186 0.57 16.43 -8.78
C SER A 186 -0.85 15.89 -8.63
N LYS A 187 -1.81 16.55 -9.29
CA LYS A 187 -3.18 16.00 -9.43
C LYS A 187 -3.11 14.70 -10.23
N LEU A 188 -4.03 13.79 -9.99
CA LEU A 188 -4.10 12.54 -10.76
C LEU A 188 -4.30 12.75 -12.27
N THR A 189 -4.75 13.94 -12.67
CA THR A 189 -4.96 14.35 -14.07
C THR A 189 -3.73 15.01 -14.72
N ASP A 190 -2.79 15.45 -13.92
CA ASP A 190 -1.62 16.18 -14.42
C ASP A 190 -0.57 15.18 -14.92
N LYS A 191 0.30 15.63 -15.83
CA LYS A 191 1.48 14.84 -16.20
C LYS A 191 2.32 14.62 -14.94
N PRO A 192 2.78 13.39 -14.68
CA PRO A 192 3.61 13.13 -13.52
C PRO A 192 4.89 13.98 -13.59
N THR A 193 5.11 14.81 -12.59
CA THR A 193 6.39 15.51 -12.37
C THR A 193 7.34 14.60 -11.58
N ASP A 194 6.82 13.49 -11.05
CA ASP A 194 7.52 12.49 -10.26
C ASP A 194 8.09 11.34 -11.09
N HIS A 195 8.06 11.43 -12.43
CA HIS A 195 8.54 10.36 -13.31
C HIS A 195 10.02 10.00 -13.02
N ASP A 196 10.81 10.99 -12.63
CA ASP A 196 12.22 10.78 -12.31
C ASP A 196 12.44 10.37 -10.84
N LEU A 197 11.46 10.57 -9.95
CA LEU A 197 11.54 10.10 -8.56
C LEU A 197 11.36 8.59 -8.43
N THR A 198 10.58 7.99 -9.31
CA THR A 198 10.08 6.61 -9.14
C THR A 198 10.66 5.62 -10.15
N LYS A 199 11.85 5.90 -10.72
CA LYS A 199 12.59 4.92 -11.54
C LYS A 199 13.35 3.94 -10.64
N PRO A 200 12.78 2.78 -10.32
CA PRO A 200 13.37 1.84 -9.36
C PRO A 200 14.46 0.94 -9.94
N ASP A 201 14.89 1.18 -11.17
CA ASP A 201 15.87 0.36 -11.91
C ASP A 201 17.30 0.43 -11.38
N THR A 202 17.60 1.42 -10.54
CA THR A 202 18.93 1.62 -9.92
C THR A 202 18.99 1.20 -8.45
N GLN A 203 17.89 0.69 -7.89
CA GLN A 203 17.81 0.31 -6.47
C GLN A 203 18.60 -0.96 -6.20
N CYS A 204 19.31 -0.99 -5.08
CA CYS A 204 20.13 -2.11 -4.65
C CYS A 204 20.03 -2.33 -3.13
N TRP A 205 20.60 -3.42 -2.64
CA TRP A 205 20.60 -3.77 -1.22
C TRP A 205 21.25 -2.70 -0.33
N ASP A 206 22.24 -1.96 -0.82
CA ASP A 206 22.85 -0.86 -0.07
C ASP A 206 21.86 0.28 0.22
N ASP A 207 20.89 0.51 -0.67
CA ASP A 207 19.84 1.49 -0.43
C ASP A 207 18.89 1.04 0.68
N ILE A 208 18.59 -0.26 0.76
CA ILE A 208 17.79 -0.85 1.83
C ILE A 208 18.53 -0.80 3.16
N LYS A 209 19.83 -1.13 3.17
CA LYS A 209 20.68 -1.02 4.37
C LYS A 209 20.66 0.37 4.95
N ARG A 210 20.82 1.41 4.12
CA ARG A 210 20.78 2.81 4.57
C ARG A 210 19.46 3.19 5.22
N ILE A 211 18.34 2.64 4.72
CA ILE A 211 17.04 2.82 5.35
C ILE A 211 17.00 2.07 6.67
N ARG A 212 17.50 0.83 6.72
CA ARG A 212 17.58 0.03 7.95
C ARG A 212 18.37 0.74 9.06
N ASP A 213 19.48 1.38 8.70
CA ASP A 213 20.36 2.06 9.66
C ASP A 213 19.65 3.20 10.43
N VAL A 214 18.65 3.83 9.82
CA VAL A 214 17.88 4.94 10.44
C VAL A 214 16.50 4.52 10.94
N TRP A 215 16.00 3.35 10.49
CA TRP A 215 14.68 2.87 10.88
C TRP A 215 14.75 2.01 12.14
N PRO A 216 14.24 2.46 13.29
CA PRO A 216 14.37 1.73 14.55
C PRO A 216 13.36 0.59 14.72
N GLY A 217 12.27 0.61 13.94
CA GLY A 217 11.17 -0.34 14.04
C GLY A 217 11.35 -1.57 13.15
N HIS A 218 10.28 -2.29 12.90
CA HIS A 218 10.27 -3.46 12.03
C HIS A 218 10.34 -3.06 10.56
N MET A 219 11.09 -3.82 9.77
CA MET A 219 11.29 -3.56 8.36
C MET A 219 11.12 -4.83 7.53
N LEU A 220 10.17 -4.79 6.59
CA LEU A 220 9.84 -5.89 5.70
C LEU A 220 10.17 -5.52 4.26
N VAL A 221 10.52 -6.53 3.45
CA VAL A 221 10.71 -6.37 2.01
C VAL A 221 9.56 -7.02 1.27
N LYS A 222 8.85 -6.22 0.48
CA LYS A 222 7.71 -6.68 -0.33
C LYS A 222 8.14 -6.87 -1.79
N GLY A 223 7.87 -8.06 -2.35
CA GLY A 223 8.09 -8.36 -3.76
C GLY A 223 9.18 -9.36 -4.05
N LEU A 224 9.77 -9.99 -3.02
CA LEU A 224 10.72 -11.08 -3.19
C LEU A 224 10.03 -12.31 -3.78
N GLN A 225 10.67 -12.96 -4.75
CA GLN A 225 10.13 -14.14 -5.43
C GLN A 225 11.09 -15.32 -5.45
N SER A 226 12.33 -15.14 -4.98
CA SER A 226 13.31 -16.17 -4.83
C SER A 226 13.69 -16.37 -3.38
N TRP A 227 14.06 -17.58 -3.00
CA TRP A 227 14.52 -17.88 -1.64
C TRP A 227 15.88 -17.23 -1.36
N GLU A 228 16.70 -17.07 -2.39
CA GLU A 228 18.01 -16.41 -2.30
C GLU A 228 17.85 -14.96 -1.86
N ASP A 229 16.87 -14.24 -2.45
CA ASP A 229 16.57 -12.86 -2.06
C ASP A 229 16.00 -12.78 -0.64
N VAL A 230 15.26 -13.79 -0.20
CA VAL A 230 14.76 -13.86 1.19
C VAL A 230 15.93 -14.03 2.16
N VAL A 231 16.92 -14.88 1.85
CA VAL A 231 18.14 -15.00 2.66
C VAL A 231 18.90 -13.69 2.70
N LEU A 232 19.09 -13.05 1.54
CA LEU A 232 19.74 -11.73 1.47
C LEU A 232 18.99 -10.69 2.29
N ALA A 233 17.66 -10.71 2.30
CA ALA A 233 16.87 -9.80 3.14
C ALA A 233 17.17 -10.02 4.63
N ALA A 234 17.17 -11.27 5.08
CA ALA A 234 17.51 -11.63 6.46
C ALA A 234 18.92 -11.20 6.84
N ASP A 235 19.92 -11.47 5.97
CA ASP A 235 21.31 -11.09 6.16
C ASP A 235 21.51 -9.56 6.22
N ASN A 236 20.60 -8.80 5.61
CA ASN A 236 20.58 -7.34 5.66
C ASN A 236 19.70 -6.79 6.82
N GLY A 237 19.31 -7.65 7.76
CA GLY A 237 18.59 -7.24 8.99
C GLY A 237 17.12 -6.91 8.77
N MET A 238 16.47 -7.51 7.76
CA MET A 238 15.03 -7.38 7.59
C MET A 238 14.29 -8.37 8.50
N ASP A 239 13.16 -7.94 9.02
CA ASP A 239 12.34 -8.71 9.95
C ASP A 239 11.33 -9.62 9.23
N GLY A 240 11.18 -9.45 7.87
CA GLY A 240 10.28 -10.28 7.06
C GLY A 240 10.22 -9.85 5.60
#